data_02b8408ecfb7bc0ee202663ca16e8c7b
#
_entry.id   02b8408ecfb7bc0ee202663ca16e8c7b
#
_cell.length_a   1.000
_cell.length_b   1.000
_cell.length_c   1.000
_cell.angle_alpha   90.00
_cell.angle_beta   90.00
_cell.angle_gamma   90.00
#
_symmetry.space_group_name_H-M   'P 1'
#
loop_
_entity.id
_entity.type
_entity.pdbx_description
1 polymer ?
#
loop_
_entity_poly.entity_id
_entity_poly.type
_entity_poly.pdbx_seq_one_letter_code
_entity_poly.pdbx_strand_id
1 'polypeptide(L)'
;KAILDNPLFAADIEDLKLKQAKNLGVKNVYNTGDKESVSRLISESKGGVAVVIDFVGSEKSAAFGLSSIKRGGKYIVVGLYGGEISVPLATIPLRAISIIGSLTGSLAETKEVIKLAQTGKIGPIPIEERALEKASKSLEDLRNGMITGRVVLTP
;
A
#
# COMPACT_ATOMS: atom_id res chain seq x y z
N LYS A 1 8.66 5.61 6.18
CA LYS A 1 9.16 6.75 6.98
C LYS A 1 10.49 6.47 7.67
N ALA A 2 10.77 5.22 8.02
CA ALA A 2 12.01 4.85 8.71
C ALA A 2 13.29 5.26 7.96
N ILE A 3 13.22 5.38 6.64
CA ILE A 3 14.36 5.66 5.75
C ILE A 3 14.11 6.81 4.77
N LEU A 4 12.91 7.43 4.80
CA LEU A 4 12.54 8.51 3.89
C LEU A 4 12.06 9.73 4.68
N ASP A 5 12.62 10.89 4.40
CA ASP A 5 12.17 12.18 4.96
C ASP A 5 11.00 12.78 4.19
N ASN A 6 10.62 12.17 3.07
CA ASN A 6 9.51 12.64 2.25
C ASN A 6 8.16 12.47 2.96
N PRO A 7 7.20 13.39 2.71
CA PRO A 7 5.83 13.22 3.19
C PRO A 7 5.25 11.88 2.73
N LEU A 8 4.70 11.12 3.68
CA LEU A 8 4.05 9.84 3.42
C LEU A 8 2.54 10.00 3.55
N PHE A 9 1.83 9.47 2.57
CA PHE A 9 0.38 9.43 2.48
C PHE A 9 -0.03 7.96 2.45
N ALA A 10 -0.95 7.55 3.33
CA ALA A 10 -1.47 6.18 3.30
C ALA A 10 -2.94 6.20 2.91
N ALA A 11 -3.35 5.24 2.08
CA ALA A 11 -4.72 5.07 1.66
C ALA A 11 -5.14 3.61 1.81
N ASP A 12 -6.33 3.38 2.36
CA ASP A 12 -6.96 2.07 2.48
C ASP A 12 -8.48 2.26 2.52
N ILE A 13 -9.24 1.21 2.27
CA ILE A 13 -10.69 1.22 2.43
C ILE A 13 -11.13 0.95 3.87
N GLU A 14 -10.24 0.35 4.68
CA GLU A 14 -10.52 -0.04 6.05
C GLU A 14 -9.99 0.99 7.06
N ASP A 15 -10.89 1.61 7.81
CA ASP A 15 -10.54 2.63 8.81
C ASP A 15 -9.60 2.10 9.91
N LEU A 16 -9.69 0.79 10.22
CA LEU A 16 -8.79 0.17 11.18
C LEU A 16 -7.34 0.21 10.69
N LYS A 17 -7.09 -0.09 9.42
CA LYS A 17 -5.75 -0.01 8.81
C LYS A 17 -5.24 1.42 8.75
N LEU A 18 -6.12 2.38 8.45
CA LEU A 18 -5.79 3.80 8.47
C LEU A 18 -5.41 4.28 9.87
N LYS A 19 -6.12 3.82 10.92
CA LYS A 19 -5.75 4.08 12.31
C LYS A 19 -4.39 3.50 12.67
N GLN A 20 -4.08 2.29 12.21
CA GLN A 20 -2.77 1.67 12.40
C GLN A 20 -1.66 2.46 11.70
N ALA A 21 -1.89 2.92 10.47
CA ALA A 21 -0.95 3.78 9.76
C ALA A 21 -0.65 5.07 10.55
N LYS A 22 -1.68 5.69 11.15
CA LYS A 22 -1.51 6.86 12.04
C LYS A 22 -0.65 6.52 13.26
N ASN A 23 -0.89 5.38 13.91
CA ASN A 23 -0.11 4.93 15.07
C ASN A 23 1.38 4.70 14.72
N LEU A 24 1.67 4.33 13.47
CA LEU A 24 3.02 4.21 12.92
C LEU A 24 3.63 5.56 12.49
N GLY A 25 2.93 6.67 12.75
CA GLY A 25 3.41 8.03 12.49
C GLY A 25 3.12 8.56 11.09
N VAL A 26 2.23 7.92 10.31
CA VAL A 26 1.73 8.49 9.06
C VAL A 26 0.69 9.56 9.39
N LYS A 27 0.99 10.81 9.05
CA LYS A 27 0.09 11.94 9.37
C LYS A 27 -1.12 12.01 8.43
N ASN A 28 -0.90 11.73 7.15
CA ASN A 28 -1.90 11.91 6.10
C ASN A 28 -2.46 10.55 5.69
N VAL A 29 -3.71 10.28 6.07
CA VAL A 29 -4.41 9.03 5.75
C VAL A 29 -5.75 9.31 5.07
N TYR A 30 -6.12 8.46 4.11
CA TYR A 30 -7.29 8.64 3.25
C TYR A 30 -8.06 7.34 3.11
N ASN A 31 -9.37 7.40 3.36
CA ASN A 31 -10.26 6.28 3.05
C ASN A 31 -10.58 6.31 1.55
N THR A 32 -10.24 5.25 0.83
CA THR A 32 -10.45 5.17 -0.63
C THR A 32 -11.92 5.05 -1.02
N GLY A 33 -12.80 4.72 -0.08
CA GLY A 33 -14.26 4.72 -0.26
C GLY A 33 -14.90 6.10 -0.14
N ASP A 34 -14.20 7.08 0.41
CA ASP A 34 -14.67 8.45 0.52
C ASP A 34 -14.42 9.21 -0.79
N LYS A 35 -15.50 9.75 -1.37
CA LYS A 35 -15.47 10.45 -2.67
C LYS A 35 -14.58 11.70 -2.67
N GLU A 36 -14.37 12.32 -1.52
CA GLU A 36 -13.55 13.52 -1.40
C GLU A 36 -12.07 13.21 -1.13
N SER A 37 -11.72 11.96 -0.86
CA SER A 37 -10.35 11.59 -0.50
C SER A 37 -9.32 11.93 -1.55
N VAL A 38 -9.63 11.78 -2.84
CA VAL A 38 -8.71 12.16 -3.94
C VAL A 38 -8.49 13.67 -3.98
N SER A 39 -9.57 14.46 -3.93
CA SER A 39 -9.48 15.93 -3.99
C SER A 39 -8.74 16.49 -2.78
N ARG A 40 -9.00 15.95 -1.60
CA ARG A 40 -8.30 16.28 -0.37
C ARG A 40 -6.82 15.94 -0.44
N LEU A 41 -6.47 14.72 -0.91
CA LEU A 41 -5.08 14.32 -1.11
C LEU A 41 -4.35 15.26 -2.07
N ILE A 42 -4.95 15.58 -3.22
CA ILE A 42 -4.37 16.51 -4.20
C ILE A 42 -4.13 17.88 -3.59
N SER A 43 -5.08 18.41 -2.83
CA SER A 43 -4.95 19.70 -2.14
C SER A 43 -3.82 19.68 -1.11
N GLU A 44 -3.80 18.69 -0.22
CA GLU A 44 -2.82 18.58 0.87
C GLU A 44 -1.40 18.25 0.35
N SER A 45 -1.29 17.53 -0.76
CA SER A 45 -0.02 17.23 -1.43
C SER A 45 0.44 18.32 -2.41
N LYS A 46 -0.32 19.41 -2.54
CA LYS A 46 -0.04 20.54 -3.46
C LYS A 46 0.06 20.10 -4.92
N GLY A 47 -0.95 19.38 -5.39
CA GLY A 47 -1.08 18.98 -6.79
C GLY A 47 -0.89 17.50 -7.07
N GLY A 48 -0.93 16.65 -6.05
CA GLY A 48 -0.80 15.20 -6.13
C GLY A 48 0.56 14.68 -5.65
N VAL A 49 0.65 13.37 -5.48
CA VAL A 49 1.87 12.70 -5.01
C VAL A 49 2.82 12.34 -6.16
N ALA A 50 4.12 12.34 -5.88
CA ALA A 50 5.13 11.99 -6.88
C ALA A 50 5.15 10.50 -7.22
N VAL A 51 4.85 9.66 -6.25
CA VAL A 51 4.88 8.20 -6.39
C VAL A 51 3.69 7.62 -5.65
N VAL A 52 2.99 6.73 -6.30
CA VAL A 52 2.01 5.82 -5.68
C VAL A 52 2.56 4.42 -5.76
N ILE A 53 2.52 3.69 -4.65
CA ILE A 53 2.83 2.27 -4.58
C ILE A 53 1.53 1.55 -4.18
N ASP A 54 0.99 0.79 -5.11
CA ASP A 54 -0.27 0.06 -4.92
C ASP A 54 0.01 -1.39 -4.52
N PHE A 55 -0.18 -1.70 -3.24
CA PHE A 55 -0.02 -3.04 -2.68
C PHE A 55 -1.29 -3.90 -2.81
N VAL A 56 -2.40 -3.35 -3.32
CA VAL A 56 -3.65 -4.07 -3.56
C VAL A 56 -3.70 -4.59 -4.99
N GLY A 57 -3.50 -3.73 -5.97
CA GLY A 57 -3.56 -4.09 -7.39
C GLY A 57 -4.97 -4.43 -7.85
N SER A 58 -5.96 -3.63 -7.45
CA SER A 58 -7.36 -3.75 -7.88
C SER A 58 -7.76 -2.57 -8.77
N GLU A 59 -8.85 -2.71 -9.51
CA GLU A 59 -9.42 -1.61 -10.31
C GLU A 59 -9.66 -0.34 -9.45
N LYS A 60 -10.21 -0.50 -8.25
CA LYS A 60 -10.51 0.63 -7.35
C LYS A 60 -9.25 1.29 -6.80
N SER A 61 -8.26 0.51 -6.37
CA SER A 61 -6.99 1.08 -5.88
C SER A 61 -6.21 1.75 -7.00
N ALA A 62 -6.25 1.20 -8.22
CA ALA A 62 -5.63 1.79 -9.39
C ALA A 62 -6.30 3.11 -9.80
N ALA A 63 -7.63 3.18 -9.80
CA ALA A 63 -8.37 4.41 -10.08
C ALA A 63 -8.02 5.51 -9.07
N PHE A 64 -8.00 5.19 -7.77
CA PHE A 64 -7.58 6.11 -6.72
C PHE A 64 -6.13 6.57 -6.92
N GLY A 65 -5.21 5.63 -7.13
CA GLY A 65 -3.79 5.92 -7.28
C GLY A 65 -3.47 6.78 -8.48
N LEU A 66 -4.00 6.43 -9.67
CA LEU A 66 -3.79 7.20 -10.92
C LEU A 66 -4.40 8.60 -10.85
N SER A 67 -5.51 8.77 -10.13
CA SER A 67 -6.13 10.08 -9.90
C SER A 67 -5.30 10.94 -8.93
N SER A 68 -4.55 10.31 -8.04
CA SER A 68 -3.79 11.00 -6.97
C SER A 68 -2.38 11.41 -7.37
N ILE A 69 -1.79 10.85 -8.45
CA ILE A 69 -0.43 11.19 -8.87
C ILE A 69 -0.38 12.55 -9.58
N LYS A 70 0.68 13.31 -9.31
CA LYS A 70 0.95 14.58 -10.00
C LYS A 70 1.51 14.34 -11.41
N ARG A 71 1.59 15.41 -12.22
CA ARG A 71 2.31 15.39 -13.49
C ARG A 71 3.77 14.96 -13.26
N GLY A 72 4.28 14.08 -14.12
CA GLY A 72 5.62 13.48 -13.99
C GLY A 72 5.72 12.39 -12.93
N GLY A 73 4.59 12.02 -12.31
CA GLY A 73 4.57 11.01 -11.23
C GLY A 73 4.62 9.57 -11.73
N LYS A 74 4.84 8.66 -10.79
CA LYS A 74 4.94 7.22 -11.05
C LYS A 74 3.85 6.46 -10.29
N TYR A 75 3.15 5.56 -10.99
CA TYR A 75 2.25 4.60 -10.38
C TYR A 75 2.89 3.21 -10.45
N ILE A 76 3.15 2.61 -9.29
CA ILE A 76 3.86 1.33 -9.16
C ILE A 76 2.87 0.29 -8.65
N VAL A 77 2.61 -0.74 -9.44
CA VAL A 77 1.73 -1.86 -9.10
C VAL A 77 2.56 -2.97 -8.49
N VAL A 78 2.24 -3.35 -7.25
CA VAL A 78 2.86 -4.45 -6.50
C VAL A 78 1.82 -5.52 -6.19
N GLY A 79 0.59 -5.12 -5.86
CA GLY A 79 -0.50 -6.01 -5.50
C GLY A 79 -1.01 -6.82 -6.68
N LEU A 80 -1.53 -8.01 -6.39
CA LEU A 80 -2.00 -9.00 -7.38
C LEU A 80 -3.47 -9.38 -7.14
N TYR A 81 -4.28 -8.46 -6.60
CA TYR A 81 -5.70 -8.74 -6.36
C TYR A 81 -6.44 -9.06 -7.66
N GLY A 82 -6.09 -8.36 -8.74
CA GLY A 82 -6.67 -8.57 -10.06
C GLY A 82 -7.69 -7.50 -10.46
N GLY A 83 -8.09 -7.55 -11.71
CA GLY A 83 -8.94 -6.56 -12.37
C GLY A 83 -8.23 -5.89 -13.53
N GLU A 84 -8.92 -4.95 -14.16
CA GLU A 84 -8.43 -4.22 -15.33
C GLU A 84 -8.54 -2.71 -15.08
N ILE A 85 -7.66 -1.95 -15.71
CA ILE A 85 -7.74 -0.49 -15.73
C ILE A 85 -7.84 0.00 -17.17
N SER A 86 -8.72 0.96 -17.41
CA SER A 86 -8.77 1.68 -18.67
C SER A 86 -8.13 3.06 -18.48
N VAL A 87 -7.04 3.29 -19.18
CA VAL A 87 -6.33 4.58 -19.20
C VAL A 87 -6.29 5.10 -20.63
N PRO A 88 -6.90 6.26 -20.93
CA PRO A 88 -6.77 6.87 -22.25
C PRO A 88 -5.30 7.10 -22.56
N LEU A 89 -4.82 6.56 -23.69
CA LEU A 89 -3.39 6.60 -24.04
C LEU A 89 -2.83 8.03 -24.03
N ALA A 90 -3.59 9.01 -24.45
CA ALA A 90 -3.19 10.42 -24.45
C ALA A 90 -2.88 10.95 -23.03
N THR A 91 -3.49 10.38 -21.98
CA THR A 91 -3.24 10.79 -20.60
C THR A 91 -1.80 10.56 -20.19
N ILE A 92 -1.18 9.48 -20.67
CA ILE A 92 0.19 9.10 -20.30
C ILE A 92 1.20 10.17 -20.73
N PRO A 93 1.32 10.56 -22.01
CA PRO A 93 2.26 11.60 -22.42
C PRO A 93 1.84 13.01 -21.95
N LEU A 94 0.54 13.35 -21.98
CA LEU A 94 0.09 14.69 -21.56
C LEU A 94 0.38 14.97 -20.07
N ARG A 95 0.29 13.96 -19.22
CA ARG A 95 0.65 14.07 -17.81
C ARG A 95 2.08 13.62 -17.53
N ALA A 96 2.82 13.10 -18.52
CA ALA A 96 4.17 12.54 -18.38
C ALA A 96 4.26 11.51 -17.23
N ILE A 97 3.24 10.68 -17.05
CA ILE A 97 3.18 9.67 -15.98
C ILE A 97 3.83 8.37 -16.43
N SER A 98 4.29 7.58 -15.45
CA SER A 98 4.78 6.22 -15.65
C SER A 98 3.92 5.22 -14.91
N ILE A 99 3.60 4.09 -15.53
CA ILE A 99 2.95 2.93 -14.91
C ILE A 99 3.97 1.81 -14.91
N ILE A 100 4.31 1.28 -13.73
CA ILE A 100 5.43 0.36 -13.54
C ILE A 100 4.94 -0.84 -12.73
N GLY A 101 5.23 -2.04 -13.20
CA GLY A 101 5.07 -3.26 -12.39
C GLY A 101 6.27 -3.49 -11.50
N SER A 102 6.05 -4.01 -10.30
CA SER A 102 7.11 -4.44 -9.38
C SER A 102 6.74 -5.81 -8.79
N LEU A 103 7.59 -6.78 -8.98
CA LEU A 103 7.39 -8.14 -8.50
C LEU A 103 8.55 -8.54 -7.59
N THR A 104 8.22 -8.90 -6.34
CA THR A 104 9.19 -9.36 -5.33
C THR A 104 10.39 -8.42 -5.16
N GLY A 105 11.53 -8.96 -4.79
CA GLY A 105 12.78 -8.23 -4.63
C GLY A 105 13.98 -9.15 -4.83
N SER A 106 15.15 -8.57 -4.96
CA SER A 106 16.41 -9.28 -5.07
C SER A 106 16.92 -9.77 -3.70
N LEU A 107 17.88 -10.70 -3.73
CA LEU A 107 18.57 -11.13 -2.51
C LEU A 107 19.29 -9.96 -1.80
N ALA A 108 19.81 -9.02 -2.57
CA ALA A 108 20.47 -7.83 -2.01
C ALA A 108 19.48 -6.98 -1.22
N GLU A 109 18.32 -6.68 -1.79
CA GLU A 109 17.24 -5.92 -1.12
C GLU A 109 16.71 -6.65 0.12
N THR A 110 16.56 -7.99 0.05
CA THR A 110 16.18 -8.80 1.21
C THR A 110 17.19 -8.65 2.35
N LYS A 111 18.49 -8.72 2.06
CA LYS A 111 19.55 -8.51 3.06
C LYS A 111 19.48 -7.11 3.68
N GLU A 112 19.19 -6.08 2.88
CA GLU A 112 19.02 -4.71 3.39
C GLU A 112 17.82 -4.59 4.32
N VAL A 113 16.67 -5.16 3.97
CA VAL A 113 15.48 -5.18 4.82
C VAL A 113 15.77 -5.87 6.15
N ILE A 114 16.43 -7.03 6.13
CA ILE A 114 16.84 -7.74 7.36
C ILE A 114 17.75 -6.85 8.22
N LYS A 115 18.74 -6.18 7.62
CA LYS A 115 19.61 -5.25 8.34
C LYS A 115 18.84 -4.09 8.98
N LEU A 116 17.84 -3.53 8.28
CA LEU A 116 16.99 -2.48 8.82
C LEU A 116 16.18 -2.99 10.03
N ALA A 117 15.68 -4.22 9.97
CA ALA A 117 14.97 -4.85 11.09
C ALA A 117 15.92 -5.09 12.28
N GLN A 118 17.08 -5.67 12.05
CA GLN A 118 18.09 -5.94 13.10
C GLN A 118 18.59 -4.67 13.79
N THR A 119 18.65 -3.55 13.07
CA THR A 119 19.03 -2.24 13.63
C THR A 119 17.86 -1.46 14.24
N GLY A 120 16.67 -2.05 14.33
CA GLY A 120 15.48 -1.42 14.91
C GLY A 120 14.90 -0.27 14.09
N LYS A 121 15.36 -0.06 12.85
CA LYS A 121 14.84 1.00 11.98
C LYS A 121 13.44 0.70 11.44
N ILE A 122 13.09 -0.57 11.33
CA ILE A 122 11.74 -1.03 11.02
C ILE A 122 11.27 -1.94 12.14
N GLY A 123 10.02 -1.72 12.60
CA GLY A 123 9.41 -2.54 13.63
C GLY A 123 8.96 -3.90 13.11
N PRO A 124 8.71 -4.87 14.02
CA PRO A 124 8.17 -6.15 13.65
C PRO A 124 6.75 -6.00 13.08
N ILE A 125 6.40 -6.90 12.16
CA ILE A 125 5.02 -7.08 11.73
C ILE A 125 4.29 -7.83 12.86
N PRO A 126 3.06 -7.45 13.24
CA PRO A 126 2.26 -8.22 14.19
C PRO A 126 2.11 -9.67 13.73
N ILE A 127 2.39 -10.62 14.61
CA ILE A 127 2.26 -12.06 14.35
C ILE A 127 1.31 -12.65 15.39
N GLU A 128 0.36 -13.44 14.91
CA GLU A 128 -0.51 -14.29 15.71
C GLU A 128 -0.19 -15.75 15.39
N GLU A 129 0.16 -16.52 16.41
CA GLU A 129 0.41 -17.95 16.27
C GLU A 129 -0.89 -18.72 16.50
N ARG A 130 -1.18 -19.68 15.63
CA ARG A 130 -2.33 -20.58 15.73
C ARG A 130 -1.90 -22.01 15.44
N ALA A 131 -2.55 -22.96 16.10
CA ALA A 131 -2.35 -24.39 15.80
C ALA A 131 -2.73 -24.72 14.35
N LEU A 132 -2.05 -25.68 13.74
CA LEU A 132 -2.21 -26.07 12.34
C LEU A 132 -3.66 -26.45 11.99
N GLU A 133 -4.38 -27.06 12.93
CA GLU A 133 -5.80 -27.45 12.79
C GLU A 133 -6.70 -26.25 12.54
N LYS A 134 -6.26 -25.04 12.89
CA LYS A 134 -7.00 -23.79 12.62
C LYS A 134 -6.73 -23.19 11.24
N ALA A 135 -6.06 -23.91 10.34
CA ALA A 135 -5.72 -23.41 9.00
C ALA A 135 -6.95 -22.89 8.24
N SER A 136 -8.02 -23.69 8.16
CA SER A 136 -9.25 -23.31 7.46
C SER A 136 -9.90 -22.06 8.07
N LYS A 137 -9.95 -21.99 9.41
CA LYS A 137 -10.47 -20.80 10.08
C LYS A 137 -9.61 -19.56 9.84
N SER A 138 -8.30 -19.72 9.81
CA SER A 138 -7.36 -18.63 9.53
C SER A 138 -7.50 -18.08 8.10
N LEU A 139 -7.77 -18.97 7.13
CA LEU A 139 -8.07 -18.55 5.75
C LEU A 139 -9.40 -17.80 5.64
N GLU A 140 -10.40 -18.24 6.39
CA GLU A 140 -11.69 -17.55 6.47
C GLU A 140 -11.54 -16.16 7.09
N ASP A 141 -10.84 -16.05 8.21
CA ASP A 141 -10.56 -14.78 8.87
C ASP A 141 -9.76 -13.83 7.97
N LEU A 142 -8.79 -14.36 7.22
CA LEU A 142 -8.04 -13.57 6.23
C LEU A 142 -8.96 -13.04 5.11
N ARG A 143 -9.84 -13.89 4.59
CA ARG A 143 -10.82 -13.50 3.55
C ARG A 143 -11.77 -12.41 4.04
N ASN A 144 -12.14 -12.47 5.32
CA ASN A 144 -13.05 -11.52 5.94
C ASN A 144 -12.34 -10.25 6.48
N GLY A 145 -11.02 -10.08 6.22
CA GLY A 145 -10.26 -8.92 6.66
C GLY A 145 -10.02 -8.85 8.18
N MET A 146 -10.24 -9.96 8.91
CA MET A 146 -10.14 -10.00 10.38
C MET A 146 -8.71 -10.15 10.90
N ILE A 147 -7.73 -10.34 10.01
CA ILE A 147 -6.33 -10.54 10.39
C ILE A 147 -5.55 -9.25 10.21
N THR A 148 -4.87 -8.83 11.27
CA THR A 148 -3.89 -7.74 11.23
C THR A 148 -2.49 -8.31 11.31
N GLY A 149 -1.66 -8.03 10.30
CA GLY A 149 -0.30 -8.59 10.23
C GLY A 149 -0.27 -9.97 9.60
N ARG A 150 0.21 -10.97 10.33
CA ARG A 150 0.38 -12.34 9.83
C ARG A 150 -0.11 -13.35 10.85
N VAL A 151 -0.75 -14.42 10.35
CA VAL A 151 -0.98 -15.64 11.14
C VAL A 151 0.09 -16.64 10.74
N VAL A 152 0.75 -17.21 11.73
CA VAL A 152 1.71 -18.31 11.58
C VAL A 152 1.04 -19.57 12.14
N LEU A 153 0.95 -20.60 11.32
CA LEU A 153 0.43 -21.90 11.76
C LEU A 153 1.60 -22.74 12.28
N THR A 154 1.45 -23.26 13.50
CA THR A 154 2.44 -24.12 14.15
C THR A 154 1.88 -25.52 14.30
N PRO A 155 2.72 -26.58 14.12
CA PRO A 155 2.33 -27.97 14.37
C PRO A 155 1.85 -28.22 15.79
#